data_b2db05f29860b6cb8808c9ba56546773
#
_entry.id   b2db05f29860b6cb8808c9ba56546773
#
_cell.length_a   1.000
_cell.length_b   1.000
_cell.length_c   1.000
_cell.angle_alpha   90.00
_cell.angle_beta   90.00
_cell.angle_gamma   90.00
#
_symmetry.space_group_name_H-M   'P 1'
#
loop_
_entity.id
_entity.type
_entity.pdbx_description
1 polymer ?
#
loop_
_entity_poly.entity_id
_entity_poly.type
_entity_poly.pdbx_seq_one_letter_code
_entity_poly.pdbx_strand_id
1 'polypeptide(L)'
;MQITYKEYTPTPEEFNNLTEAVDWGTRENKIIEEALKHTLYSLCVYDENKLIGYGRIIGDKTIFLYIQDIMVIPKYQGKKIGTGIMNKLIEKINEYKKVNPEIRTYLGATKGKESFYEKFGFISRPNEELGAGMILYDE
;
A
#
# COMPACT_ATOMS: atom_id res chain seq x y z
N MET A 1 20.78 2.28 -11.52
CA MET A 1 19.44 2.15 -10.95
C MET A 1 18.45 2.86 -11.86
N GLN A 2 17.46 2.15 -12.32
CA GLN A 2 16.49 2.71 -13.26
C GLN A 2 15.08 2.40 -12.75
N ILE A 3 14.50 3.35 -12.04
CA ILE A 3 13.24 3.18 -11.33
C ILE A 3 12.06 3.54 -12.22
N THR A 4 11.08 2.62 -12.31
CA THR A 4 9.86 2.82 -13.09
C THR A 4 8.65 2.47 -12.22
N TYR A 5 7.62 3.31 -12.25
CA TYR A 5 6.36 3.08 -11.56
C TYR A 5 5.34 2.61 -12.57
N LYS A 6 4.71 1.46 -12.31
CA LYS A 6 3.76 0.86 -13.26
C LYS A 6 2.49 0.38 -12.57
N GLU A 7 1.36 0.64 -13.20
CA GLU A 7 0.07 0.13 -12.73
C GLU A 7 -0.09 -1.31 -13.18
N TYR A 8 0.58 -2.21 -12.48
CA TYR A 8 0.57 -3.64 -12.78
C TYR A 8 0.10 -4.43 -11.57
N THR A 9 -0.55 -5.55 -11.83
CA THR A 9 -0.76 -6.57 -10.82
C THR A 9 0.49 -7.45 -10.81
N PRO A 10 1.21 -7.53 -9.69
CA PRO A 10 2.41 -8.37 -9.66
C PRO A 10 2.06 -9.85 -9.73
N THR A 11 3.00 -10.67 -10.13
CA THR A 11 2.82 -12.12 -10.03
C THR A 11 2.89 -12.51 -8.56
N PRO A 12 2.30 -13.66 -8.17
CA PRO A 12 2.44 -14.15 -6.80
C PRO A 12 3.89 -14.32 -6.36
N GLU A 13 4.77 -14.73 -7.28
CA GLU A 13 6.20 -14.86 -6.97
C GLU A 13 6.84 -13.52 -6.66
N GLU A 14 6.56 -12.51 -7.47
CA GLU A 14 7.06 -11.15 -7.24
C GLU A 14 6.57 -10.62 -5.89
N PHE A 15 5.29 -10.82 -5.60
CA PHE A 15 4.69 -10.36 -4.35
C PHE A 15 5.36 -11.04 -3.15
N ASN A 16 5.54 -12.36 -3.21
CA ASN A 16 6.21 -13.12 -2.14
C ASN A 16 7.66 -12.70 -1.96
N ASN A 17 8.35 -12.37 -3.05
CA ASN A 17 9.72 -11.86 -2.94
C ASN A 17 9.77 -10.55 -2.15
N LEU A 18 8.77 -9.68 -2.35
CA LEU A 18 8.69 -8.44 -1.59
C LEU A 18 8.36 -8.69 -0.12
N THR A 19 7.34 -9.48 0.16
CA THR A 19 6.95 -9.73 1.55
C THR A 19 8.06 -10.43 2.32
N GLU A 20 8.79 -11.32 1.67
CA GLU A 20 9.97 -11.95 2.26
C GLU A 20 11.05 -10.92 2.57
N ALA A 21 11.31 -10.01 1.62
CA ALA A 21 12.36 -9.00 1.76
C ALA A 21 12.08 -8.01 2.90
N VAL A 22 10.80 -7.79 3.23
CA VAL A 22 10.42 -6.89 4.33
C VAL A 22 10.04 -7.64 5.60
N ASP A 23 10.39 -8.92 5.67
CA ASP A 23 10.18 -9.78 6.86
C ASP A 23 8.71 -10.01 7.24
N TRP A 24 7.83 -10.00 6.25
CA TRP A 24 6.41 -10.30 6.48
C TRP A 24 6.07 -11.77 6.18
N GLY A 25 7.05 -12.55 5.71
CA GLY A 25 6.84 -13.95 5.35
C GLY A 25 6.20 -14.12 3.98
N THR A 26 5.78 -15.33 3.69
CA THR A 26 5.20 -15.67 2.39
C THR A 26 3.89 -16.42 2.56
N ARG A 27 3.11 -16.49 1.47
CA ARG A 27 1.85 -17.23 1.42
C ARG A 27 1.83 -18.07 0.14
N GLU A 28 0.92 -19.04 0.08
CA GLU A 28 0.74 -19.81 -1.14
C GLU A 28 0.36 -18.89 -2.31
N ASN A 29 0.89 -19.19 -3.48
CA ASN A 29 0.67 -18.36 -4.66
C ASN A 29 -0.80 -18.15 -4.99
N LYS A 30 -1.64 -19.17 -4.84
CA LYS A 30 -3.06 -19.02 -5.16
C LYS A 30 -3.81 -18.13 -4.19
N ILE A 31 -3.35 -18.04 -2.93
CA ILE A 31 -3.92 -17.12 -1.96
C ILE A 31 -3.62 -15.69 -2.37
N ILE A 32 -2.38 -15.42 -2.75
CA ILE A 32 -1.98 -14.09 -3.23
C ILE A 32 -2.73 -13.72 -4.50
N GLU A 33 -2.82 -14.64 -5.45
CA GLU A 33 -3.53 -14.42 -6.69
C GLU A 33 -4.98 -14.01 -6.45
N GLU A 34 -5.65 -14.72 -5.54
CA GLU A 34 -7.04 -14.41 -5.19
C GLU A 34 -7.16 -13.04 -4.52
N ALA A 35 -6.26 -12.74 -3.59
CA ALA A 35 -6.26 -11.44 -2.91
C ALA A 35 -6.07 -10.29 -3.89
N LEU A 36 -5.15 -10.45 -4.84
CA LEU A 36 -4.87 -9.40 -5.81
C LEU A 36 -6.02 -9.16 -6.78
N LYS A 37 -6.88 -10.17 -7.02
CA LYS A 37 -8.09 -10.00 -7.84
C LYS A 37 -9.08 -9.02 -7.21
N HIS A 38 -9.04 -8.86 -5.90
CA HIS A 38 -9.94 -7.95 -5.16
C HIS A 38 -9.29 -6.61 -4.87
N THR A 39 -8.27 -6.26 -5.64
CA THR A 39 -7.55 -5.00 -5.51
C THR A 39 -8.09 -4.01 -6.53
N LEU A 40 -8.41 -2.79 -6.08
CA LEU A 40 -8.87 -1.74 -6.98
C LEU A 40 -7.73 -1.17 -7.82
N TYR A 41 -6.56 -1.05 -7.23
CA TYR A 41 -5.43 -0.41 -7.88
C TYR A 41 -4.14 -0.97 -7.28
N SER A 42 -3.26 -1.47 -8.15
CA SER A 42 -1.94 -1.97 -7.78
C SER A 42 -0.88 -1.11 -8.43
N LEU A 43 0.08 -0.67 -7.63
CA LEU A 43 1.22 0.09 -8.14
C LEU A 43 2.51 -0.68 -7.86
N CYS A 44 3.21 -1.03 -8.92
CA CYS A 44 4.49 -1.73 -8.83
C CYS A 44 5.63 -0.76 -9.15
N VAL A 45 6.72 -0.88 -8.41
CA VAL A 45 7.94 -0.11 -8.68
C VAL A 45 9.03 -1.09 -9.08
N TYR A 46 9.62 -0.86 -10.23
CA TYR A 46 10.67 -1.73 -10.78
C TYR A 46 12.00 -0.98 -10.84
N ASP A 47 13.08 -1.70 -10.56
CA ASP A 47 14.41 -1.31 -10.94
C ASP A 47 14.76 -2.22 -12.10
N GLU A 48 14.71 -1.66 -13.30
CA GLU A 48 14.76 -2.43 -14.55
C GLU A 48 13.67 -3.50 -14.56
N ASN A 49 13.98 -4.76 -14.42
CA ASN A 49 13.01 -5.85 -14.46
C ASN A 49 12.67 -6.43 -13.09
N LYS A 50 13.25 -5.87 -12.02
CA LYS A 50 13.06 -6.39 -10.68
C LYS A 50 12.03 -5.56 -9.93
N LEU A 51 11.01 -6.21 -9.39
CA LEU A 51 10.02 -5.54 -8.53
C LEU A 51 10.68 -5.22 -7.19
N ILE A 52 10.75 -3.92 -6.84
CA ILE A 52 11.44 -3.47 -5.64
C ILE A 52 10.55 -2.71 -4.68
N GLY A 53 9.34 -2.38 -5.10
CA GLY A 53 8.37 -1.69 -4.26
C GLY A 53 6.96 -1.94 -4.74
N TYR A 54 5.98 -1.71 -3.84
CA TYR A 54 4.59 -2.00 -4.14
C TYR A 54 3.67 -1.21 -3.22
N GLY A 55 2.45 -0.98 -3.67
CA GLY A 55 1.36 -0.49 -2.85
C GLY A 55 0.04 -0.75 -3.54
N ARG A 56 -1.03 -0.95 -2.77
CA ARG A 56 -2.35 -1.19 -3.36
C ARG A 56 -3.47 -0.50 -2.60
N ILE A 57 -4.58 -0.34 -3.30
CA ILE A 57 -5.81 0.24 -2.76
C ILE A 57 -6.90 -0.81 -2.85
N ILE A 58 -7.58 -1.06 -1.72
CA ILE A 58 -8.77 -1.91 -1.68
C ILE A 58 -9.93 -1.10 -1.12
N GLY A 59 -11.16 -1.62 -1.25
CA GLY A 59 -12.33 -0.98 -0.70
C GLY A 59 -13.51 -1.05 -1.64
N ASP A 60 -14.59 -0.36 -1.27
CA ASP A 60 -15.81 -0.35 -2.08
C ASP A 60 -15.80 0.73 -3.18
N LYS A 61 -14.82 1.61 -3.15
CA LYS A 61 -14.64 2.66 -4.16
C LYS A 61 -15.76 3.72 -4.14
N THR A 62 -16.63 3.67 -3.16
CA THR A 62 -17.79 4.56 -3.06
C THR A 62 -17.81 5.35 -1.76
N ILE A 63 -17.57 4.67 -0.64
CA ILE A 63 -17.57 5.27 0.69
C ILE A 63 -16.21 5.10 1.34
N PHE A 64 -15.53 3.99 1.05
CA PHE A 64 -14.37 3.54 1.80
C PHE A 64 -13.25 3.03 0.91
N LEU A 65 -12.02 3.45 1.22
CA LEU A 65 -10.79 2.92 0.63
C LEU A 65 -9.81 2.58 1.74
N TYR A 66 -8.96 1.61 1.49
CA TYR A 66 -7.90 1.21 2.42
C TYR A 66 -6.60 1.03 1.62
N ILE A 67 -5.55 1.69 2.06
CA ILE A 67 -4.21 1.52 1.47
C ILE A 67 -3.54 0.36 2.19
N GLN A 68 -2.97 -0.56 1.43
CA GLN A 68 -2.40 -1.79 1.96
C GLN A 68 -1.08 -2.14 1.27
N ASP A 69 -0.25 -2.88 1.99
CA ASP A 69 0.96 -3.49 1.46
C ASP A 69 1.95 -2.51 0.83
N ILE A 70 2.18 -1.39 1.53
CA ILE A 70 3.24 -0.46 1.11
C ILE A 70 4.57 -1.11 1.49
N MET A 71 5.33 -1.49 0.48
CA MET A 71 6.60 -2.20 0.67
C MET A 71 7.68 -1.60 -0.21
N VAL A 72 8.88 -1.47 0.35
CA VAL A 72 10.08 -1.12 -0.41
C VAL A 72 11.21 -2.01 0.11
N ILE A 73 11.88 -2.72 -0.79
CA ILE A 73 12.99 -3.58 -0.41
C ILE A 73 14.03 -2.77 0.38
N PRO A 74 14.56 -3.30 1.49
CA PRO A 74 15.46 -2.53 2.37
C PRO A 74 16.59 -1.79 1.65
N LYS A 75 17.23 -2.41 0.68
CA LYS A 75 18.34 -1.80 -0.03
C LYS A 75 17.92 -0.55 -0.85
N TYR A 76 16.62 -0.41 -1.13
CA TYR A 76 16.07 0.74 -1.86
C TYR A 76 15.40 1.76 -0.94
N GLN A 77 15.39 1.53 0.35
CA GLN A 77 14.82 2.48 1.31
C GLN A 77 15.74 3.71 1.43
N GLY A 78 15.16 4.83 1.85
CA GLY A 78 15.92 6.08 1.94
C GLY A 78 16.13 6.78 0.60
N LYS A 79 15.52 6.31 -0.47
CA LYS A 79 15.64 6.86 -1.83
C LYS A 79 14.33 7.48 -2.33
N LYS A 80 13.41 7.75 -1.42
CA LYS A 80 12.11 8.38 -1.70
C LYS A 80 11.18 7.54 -2.57
N ILE A 81 11.39 6.24 -2.67
CA ILE A 81 10.52 5.36 -3.44
C ILE A 81 9.17 5.22 -2.74
N GLY A 82 9.15 5.09 -1.41
CA GLY A 82 7.89 5.06 -0.66
C GLY A 82 7.08 6.33 -0.86
N THR A 83 7.75 7.48 -0.92
CA THR A 83 7.10 8.76 -1.22
C THR A 83 6.49 8.75 -2.61
N GLY A 84 7.20 8.22 -3.58
CA GLY A 84 6.70 8.08 -4.95
C GLY A 84 5.47 7.18 -5.02
N ILE A 85 5.49 6.07 -4.28
CA ILE A 85 4.33 5.17 -4.19
C ILE A 85 3.13 5.92 -3.63
N MET A 86 3.30 6.58 -2.49
CA MET A 86 2.19 7.30 -1.85
C MET A 86 1.64 8.41 -2.73
N ASN A 87 2.50 9.16 -3.39
CA ASN A 87 2.05 10.21 -4.30
C ASN A 87 1.15 9.66 -5.42
N LYS A 88 1.53 8.52 -5.98
CA LYS A 88 0.73 7.87 -7.02
C LYS A 88 -0.60 7.33 -6.49
N LEU A 89 -0.58 6.73 -5.31
CA LEU A 89 -1.80 6.22 -4.69
C LEU A 89 -2.77 7.37 -4.36
N ILE A 90 -2.26 8.47 -3.83
CA ILE A 90 -3.09 9.64 -3.51
C ILE A 90 -3.67 10.26 -4.78
N GLU A 91 -2.88 10.33 -5.84
CA GLU A 91 -3.36 10.80 -7.13
C GLU A 91 -4.56 9.95 -7.60
N LYS A 92 -4.45 8.63 -7.46
CA LYS A 92 -5.54 7.72 -7.81
C LYS A 92 -6.75 7.88 -6.91
N ILE A 93 -6.52 8.04 -5.61
CA ILE A 93 -7.59 8.30 -4.64
C ILE A 93 -8.34 9.58 -4.99
N ASN A 94 -7.63 10.62 -5.38
CA ASN A 94 -8.25 11.88 -5.79
C ASN A 94 -9.12 11.71 -7.03
N GLU A 95 -8.74 10.83 -7.97
CA GLU A 95 -9.58 10.49 -9.11
C GLU A 95 -10.90 9.85 -8.65
N TYR A 96 -10.82 8.89 -7.70
CA TYR A 96 -12.02 8.25 -7.16
C TYR A 96 -12.91 9.28 -6.45
N LYS A 97 -12.30 10.23 -5.74
CA LYS A 97 -13.04 11.25 -4.98
C LYS A 97 -13.74 12.26 -5.89
N LYS A 98 -13.30 12.43 -7.12
CA LYS A 98 -14.02 13.27 -8.08
C LYS A 98 -15.40 12.71 -8.38
N VAL A 99 -15.54 11.40 -8.36
CA VAL A 99 -16.81 10.72 -8.60
C VAL A 99 -17.60 10.58 -7.31
N ASN A 100 -16.92 10.24 -6.20
CA ASN A 100 -17.53 10.01 -4.90
C ASN A 100 -16.81 10.84 -3.83
N PRO A 101 -17.16 12.12 -3.65
CA PRO A 101 -16.42 13.03 -2.76
C PRO A 101 -16.41 12.64 -1.30
N GLU A 102 -17.32 11.77 -0.86
CA GLU A 102 -17.42 11.37 0.54
C GLU A 102 -16.54 10.17 0.91
N ILE A 103 -15.75 9.67 -0.03
CA ILE A 103 -14.84 8.56 0.24
C ILE A 103 -13.90 8.90 1.40
N ARG A 104 -13.79 7.97 2.33
CA ARG A 104 -12.81 8.03 3.41
C ARG A 104 -11.73 7.00 3.16
N THR A 105 -10.47 7.40 3.30
CA THR A 105 -9.33 6.53 3.05
C THR A 105 -8.60 6.24 4.37
N TYR A 106 -8.35 4.97 4.61
CA TYR A 106 -7.71 4.47 5.84
C TYR A 106 -6.41 3.74 5.49
N LEU A 107 -5.54 3.63 6.48
CA LEU A 107 -4.40 2.72 6.43
C LEU A 107 -3.99 2.35 7.84
N GLY A 108 -3.30 1.23 7.99
CA GLY A 108 -2.63 0.88 9.23
C GLY A 108 -1.13 1.05 9.02
N ALA A 109 -0.51 1.93 9.78
CA ALA A 109 0.94 2.14 9.66
C ALA A 109 1.69 1.05 10.42
N THR A 110 2.82 0.61 9.86
CA THR A 110 3.77 -0.19 10.60
C THR A 110 4.27 0.66 11.77
N LYS A 111 4.39 0.05 12.93
CA LYS A 111 4.82 0.76 14.15
C LYS A 111 6.11 1.54 13.87
N GLY A 112 6.08 2.83 14.19
CA GLY A 112 7.21 3.72 13.98
C GLY A 112 7.20 4.44 12.63
N LYS A 113 6.25 4.12 11.74
CA LYS A 113 6.16 4.76 10.43
C LYS A 113 5.03 5.79 10.33
N GLU A 114 4.37 6.08 11.43
CA GLU A 114 3.24 7.01 11.45
C GLU A 114 3.62 8.38 10.86
N SER A 115 4.78 8.91 11.24
CA SER A 115 5.20 10.22 10.76
C SER A 115 5.39 10.27 9.25
N PHE A 116 5.75 9.16 8.63
CA PHE A 116 5.86 9.08 7.18
C PHE A 116 4.50 9.36 6.53
N TYR A 117 3.44 8.71 7.03
CA TYR A 117 2.11 8.88 6.47
C TYR A 117 1.49 10.22 6.81
N GLU A 118 1.83 10.81 7.96
CA GLU A 118 1.34 12.14 8.34
C GLU A 118 1.75 13.21 7.33
N LYS A 119 2.88 13.03 6.66
CA LYS A 119 3.32 13.95 5.61
C LYS A 119 2.34 14.03 4.45
N PHE A 120 1.52 13.02 4.27
CA PHE A 120 0.53 12.96 3.19
C PHE A 120 -0.87 13.35 3.65
N GLY A 121 -0.99 13.84 4.88
CA GLY A 121 -2.26 14.30 5.41
C GLY A 121 -3.03 13.28 6.24
N PHE A 122 -2.45 12.11 6.49
CA PHE A 122 -3.09 11.12 7.36
C PHE A 122 -2.96 11.55 8.81
N ILE A 123 -4.03 11.33 9.56
CA ILE A 123 -4.12 11.69 10.98
C ILE A 123 -4.02 10.42 11.80
N SER A 124 -3.10 10.39 12.74
CA SER A 124 -2.91 9.22 13.60
C SER A 124 -4.09 9.04 14.57
N ARG A 125 -4.44 7.80 14.83
CA ARG A 125 -5.48 7.41 15.77
C ARG A 125 -4.84 6.59 16.89
N PRO A 126 -5.31 6.71 18.14
CA PRO A 126 -6.44 7.52 18.60
C PRO A 126 -6.07 9.01 18.73
N ASN A 127 -7.09 9.85 18.73
CA ASN A 127 -6.93 11.27 18.99
C ASN A 127 -8.19 11.75 19.72
N GLU A 128 -8.38 13.06 19.86
CA GLU A 128 -9.52 13.59 20.61
C GLU A 128 -10.87 13.20 20.03
N GLU A 129 -10.93 13.02 18.71
CA GLU A 129 -12.21 12.74 18.03
C GLU A 129 -12.37 11.29 17.59
N LEU A 130 -11.28 10.57 17.37
CA LEU A 130 -11.31 9.24 16.79
C LEU A 130 -10.64 8.22 17.69
N GLY A 131 -11.30 7.08 17.88
CA GLY A 131 -10.71 5.96 18.59
C GLY A 131 -9.60 5.30 17.81
N ALA A 132 -8.88 4.39 18.44
CA ALA A 132 -7.81 3.65 17.81
C ALA A 132 -8.32 2.74 16.70
N GLY A 133 -7.52 2.56 15.67
CA GLY A 133 -7.70 1.45 14.74
C GLY A 133 -7.44 0.15 15.49
N MET A 134 -8.17 -0.91 15.16
CA MET A 134 -8.08 -2.18 15.88
C MET A 134 -7.98 -3.33 14.89
N ILE A 135 -7.35 -4.42 15.33
CA ILE A 135 -7.19 -5.61 14.51
C ILE A 135 -7.65 -6.83 15.31
N LEU A 136 -8.37 -7.73 14.64
CA LEU A 136 -8.72 -9.01 15.24
C LEU A 136 -7.57 -9.97 14.96
N TYR A 137 -6.90 -10.38 16.01
CA TYR A 137 -5.70 -11.20 15.90
C TYR A 137 -5.99 -12.62 16.35
N ASP A 138 -5.80 -13.54 15.43
CA ASP A 138 -5.91 -14.97 15.73
C ASP A 138 -4.51 -15.53 15.92
N GLU A 139 -4.24 -16.05 17.08
CA GLU A 139 -2.95 -16.66 17.36
C GLU A 139 -3.02 -18.18 17.32
#